data_fcb7fb6a92bfe71cc80f1b66e7542ad2
#
_entry.id   fcb7fb6a92bfe71cc80f1b66e7542ad2
#
_cell.length_a   1.000
_cell.length_b   1.000
_cell.length_c   1.000
_cell.angle_alpha   90.00
_cell.angle_beta   90.00
_cell.angle_gamma   90.00
#
_symmetry.space_group_name_H-M   'P 1'
#
loop_
_entity.id
_entity.type
_entity.pdbx_description
1 polymer ?
#
loop_
_entity_poly.entity_id
_entity_poly.type
_entity_poly.pdbx_seq_one_letter_code
_entity_poly.pdbx_strand_id
1 'polypeptide(L)'
;NIYTPGATTGLPLSVLRSFAPPPADMLADATALRERTGAVVSGLLSLLGRDADPLQSREYILLAAILENAWREGRAPDLAALIHAVQKPPFDTFGAFDLETFFPAKDRLVLAMAINNLMASPGFSTWLQGEPLEASRLLRSPSGKPRLSIISIAHLGDAERMFVVTLLLNEVTAWMRAQSGSSSLRAILYMDEIFGYFPPGANPPSKTPMLTLLKQGRAFGLGCVLATQNPVDLDYKGLGNCGTWFIGRLQTERDKMRVIEGLDSALAGAAGMDRGTLDQLLSTLAPRVFLMRNVHEDAPCLMQSRWALSFLRGPLTGNEITRVMGAQGAASAQAADPARTTTSTPATTPAGTAQGGASRPLLPPGIREYFLDQDVALAGASTAAQYQPQILGKARLHYLDNRLGIDQWLDAVWIAPLDAEANEVLWREGLAQDASRLSLSAQPLAELPFATPAGPALRPANYAHWAKSFTLHLQEHERYNAWFCELLKLVSAPGEAEAQFRQRLLQPL
;
A
#
# COMPACT_ATOMS: atom_id res chain seq x y z
N ASN A 1 1.68 -5.30 -6.57
CA ASN A 1 2.89 -5.42 -5.76
C ASN A 1 2.88 -4.35 -4.68
N ILE A 2 3.27 -4.72 -3.45
CA ILE A 2 3.42 -3.78 -2.33
C ILE A 2 4.92 -3.65 -2.06
N TYR A 3 5.44 -2.45 -2.26
CA TYR A 3 6.82 -2.09 -1.98
C TYR A 3 6.93 -1.39 -0.63
N THR A 4 7.93 -1.77 0.17
CA THR A 4 8.20 -1.20 1.50
C THR A 4 9.65 -0.71 1.56
N PRO A 5 9.94 0.52 1.08
CA PRO A 5 11.28 1.08 1.13
C PRO A 5 11.83 1.06 2.56
N GLY A 6 13.08 0.68 2.75
CA GLY A 6 13.71 0.61 4.07
C GLY A 6 13.20 -0.52 4.98
N ALA A 7 12.34 -1.43 4.48
CA ALA A 7 11.84 -2.58 5.23
C ALA A 7 11.73 -3.82 4.33
N THR A 8 11.62 -5.01 4.96
CA THR A 8 11.52 -6.30 4.30
C THR A 8 10.12 -6.93 4.39
N THR A 9 9.14 -6.20 4.90
CA THR A 9 7.76 -6.69 5.08
C THR A 9 7.02 -6.87 3.76
N GLY A 10 7.31 -6.03 2.76
CA GLY A 10 6.86 -6.18 1.38
C GLY A 10 8.05 -6.42 0.46
N LEU A 11 7.91 -6.06 -0.82
CA LEU A 11 9.03 -6.07 -1.74
C LEU A 11 9.99 -4.92 -1.37
N PRO A 12 11.27 -5.21 -1.13
CA PRO A 12 12.24 -4.15 -0.88
C PRO A 12 12.43 -3.32 -2.16
N LEU A 13 12.63 -2.02 -1.97
CA LEU A 13 12.86 -1.07 -3.04
C LEU A 13 14.21 -0.38 -2.83
N SER A 14 15.14 -0.60 -3.73
CA SER A 14 16.47 0.02 -3.67
C SER A 14 16.41 1.45 -4.20
N VAL A 15 16.51 2.42 -3.30
CA VAL A 15 16.50 3.84 -3.65
C VAL A 15 17.89 4.37 -4.02
N LEU A 16 18.96 3.69 -3.62
CA LEU A 16 20.35 4.13 -3.85
C LEU A 16 20.95 3.65 -5.17
N ARG A 17 20.29 2.74 -5.87
CA ARG A 17 20.61 2.48 -7.29
C ARG A 17 20.27 3.67 -8.20
N SER A 18 19.58 4.68 -7.68
CA SER A 18 19.39 5.97 -8.35
C SER A 18 20.69 6.76 -8.60
N PHE A 19 21.81 6.36 -8.02
CA PHE A 19 23.14 6.92 -8.34
C PHE A 19 23.74 6.37 -9.64
N ALA A 20 23.03 5.45 -10.32
CA ALA A 20 23.45 5.00 -11.64
C ALA A 20 23.46 6.13 -12.65
N PRO A 21 24.40 6.15 -13.59
CA PRO A 21 24.45 7.17 -14.64
C PRO A 21 23.14 7.14 -15.45
N PRO A 22 22.57 8.33 -15.74
CA PRO A 22 21.40 8.40 -16.59
C PRO A 22 21.74 7.94 -18.03
N PRO A 23 20.73 7.64 -18.87
CA PRO A 23 20.93 7.28 -20.26
C PRO A 23 21.70 8.36 -21.04
N ALA A 24 22.38 7.96 -22.10
CA ALA A 24 23.29 8.83 -22.86
C ALA A 24 22.62 10.08 -23.46
N ASP A 25 21.36 9.97 -23.85
CA ASP A 25 20.52 11.09 -24.31
C ASP A 25 20.28 12.13 -23.22
N MET A 26 20.05 11.70 -21.98
CA MET A 26 19.91 12.56 -20.81
C MET A 26 21.25 13.20 -20.40
N LEU A 27 22.37 12.48 -20.54
CA LEU A 27 23.70 13.03 -20.28
C LEU A 27 24.05 14.15 -21.25
N ALA A 28 23.52 14.12 -22.47
CA ALA A 28 23.70 15.16 -23.49
C ALA A 28 22.80 16.39 -23.26
N ASP A 29 21.68 16.23 -22.53
CA ASP A 29 20.78 17.34 -22.18
C ASP A 29 21.17 17.94 -20.83
N ALA A 30 21.79 19.13 -20.85
CA ALA A 30 22.22 19.81 -19.62
C ALA A 30 21.07 20.13 -18.64
N THR A 31 19.85 20.33 -19.15
CA THR A 31 18.68 20.60 -18.29
C THR A 31 18.22 19.33 -17.59
N ALA A 32 18.06 18.26 -18.34
CA ALA A 32 17.66 16.96 -17.80
C ALA A 32 18.70 16.41 -16.81
N LEU A 33 19.98 16.55 -17.13
CA LEU A 33 21.08 16.15 -16.23
C LEU A 33 21.05 16.94 -14.93
N ARG A 34 20.88 18.26 -14.99
CA ARG A 34 20.80 19.12 -13.79
C ARG A 34 19.59 18.74 -12.91
N GLU A 35 18.43 18.50 -13.50
CA GLU A 35 17.25 18.09 -12.77
C GLU A 35 17.46 16.72 -12.09
N ARG A 36 18.07 15.77 -12.78
CA ARG A 36 18.39 14.45 -12.23
C ARG A 36 19.38 14.54 -11.08
N THR A 37 20.48 15.29 -11.28
CA THR A 37 21.49 15.54 -10.25
C THR A 37 20.84 16.20 -9.04
N GLY A 38 20.06 17.25 -9.27
CA GLY A 38 19.35 17.99 -8.23
C GLY A 38 18.42 17.09 -7.40
N ALA A 39 17.70 16.21 -8.05
CA ALA A 39 16.80 15.28 -7.39
C ALA A 39 17.55 14.34 -6.42
N VAL A 40 18.64 13.75 -6.88
CA VAL A 40 19.44 12.81 -6.10
C VAL A 40 20.11 13.52 -4.91
N VAL A 41 20.72 14.68 -5.17
CA VAL A 41 21.44 15.45 -4.13
C VAL A 41 20.48 16.03 -3.10
N SER A 42 19.38 16.64 -3.52
CA SER A 42 18.38 17.17 -2.59
C SER A 42 17.75 16.06 -1.76
N GLY A 43 17.50 14.91 -2.35
CA GLY A 43 17.01 13.74 -1.62
C GLY A 43 18.00 13.28 -0.54
N LEU A 44 19.27 13.13 -0.89
CA LEU A 44 20.32 12.72 0.06
C LEU A 44 20.49 13.76 1.20
N LEU A 45 20.56 15.05 0.87
CA LEU A 45 20.69 16.12 1.87
C LEU A 45 19.47 16.19 2.79
N SER A 46 18.25 16.02 2.24
CA SER A 46 17.03 15.96 3.04
C SER A 46 17.07 14.79 4.03
N LEU A 47 17.55 13.61 3.61
CA LEU A 47 17.72 12.46 4.47
C LEU A 47 18.74 12.71 5.59
N LEU A 48 19.75 13.53 5.31
CA LEU A 48 20.75 13.97 6.30
C LEU A 48 20.28 15.15 7.17
N GLY A 49 19.05 15.66 6.94
CA GLY A 49 18.52 16.84 7.64
C GLY A 49 19.26 18.14 7.31
N ARG A 50 19.83 18.25 6.09
CA ARG A 50 20.61 19.41 5.65
C ARG A 50 19.87 20.19 4.56
N ASP A 51 20.24 21.49 4.47
CA ASP A 51 19.72 22.37 3.41
C ASP A 51 20.19 21.93 2.02
N ALA A 52 19.26 21.93 1.08
CA ALA A 52 19.46 21.50 -0.30
C ALA A 52 19.27 22.63 -1.32
N ASP A 53 19.50 23.89 -0.92
CA ASP A 53 19.42 25.01 -1.86
C ASP A 53 20.52 24.88 -2.95
N PRO A 54 20.14 24.81 -4.25
CA PRO A 54 21.10 24.58 -5.33
C PRO A 54 22.13 25.70 -5.53
N LEU A 55 21.86 26.92 -5.03
CA LEU A 55 22.69 28.08 -5.25
C LEU A 55 23.49 28.48 -3.98
N GLN A 56 23.00 28.11 -2.79
CA GLN A 56 23.57 28.58 -1.54
C GLN A 56 24.24 27.46 -0.73
N SER A 57 23.77 26.22 -0.83
CA SER A 57 24.32 25.10 -0.09
C SER A 57 25.63 24.60 -0.72
N ARG A 58 26.73 24.76 0.00
CA ARG A 58 28.05 24.26 -0.42
C ARG A 58 28.04 22.73 -0.53
N GLU A 59 27.33 22.05 0.36
CA GLU A 59 27.13 20.59 0.31
C GLU A 59 26.43 20.17 -0.98
N TYR A 60 25.37 20.89 -1.36
CA TYR A 60 24.65 20.62 -2.60
C TYR A 60 25.57 20.77 -3.82
N ILE A 61 26.27 21.91 -3.91
CA ILE A 61 27.15 22.21 -5.06
C ILE A 61 28.25 21.17 -5.19
N LEU A 62 28.88 20.78 -4.06
CA LEU A 62 29.93 19.76 -4.06
C LEU A 62 29.39 18.39 -4.51
N LEU A 63 28.30 17.91 -3.91
CA LEU A 63 27.73 16.61 -4.25
C LEU A 63 27.23 16.55 -5.70
N ALA A 64 26.63 17.63 -6.18
CA ALA A 64 26.18 17.73 -7.56
C ALA A 64 27.35 17.62 -8.55
N ALA A 65 28.43 18.35 -8.31
CA ALA A 65 29.62 18.29 -9.15
C ALA A 65 30.29 16.92 -9.14
N ILE A 66 30.36 16.25 -7.98
CA ILE A 66 30.92 14.89 -7.86
C ILE A 66 30.08 13.90 -8.67
N LEU A 67 28.75 13.94 -8.55
CA LEU A 67 27.84 13.05 -9.27
C LEU A 67 27.91 13.28 -10.78
N GLU A 68 27.83 14.53 -11.23
CA GLU A 68 27.91 14.86 -12.66
C GLU A 68 29.24 14.41 -13.27
N ASN A 69 30.35 14.61 -12.56
CA ASN A 69 31.64 14.13 -13.01
C ASN A 69 31.68 12.59 -13.14
N ALA A 70 31.22 11.88 -12.12
CA ALA A 70 31.15 10.41 -12.15
C ALA A 70 30.28 9.90 -13.30
N TRP A 71 29.12 10.51 -13.53
CA TRP A 71 28.19 10.10 -14.59
C TRP A 71 28.74 10.39 -16.00
N ARG A 72 29.44 11.49 -16.20
CA ARG A 72 30.11 11.78 -17.48
C ARG A 72 31.22 10.80 -17.79
N GLU A 73 31.84 10.24 -16.77
CA GLU A 73 32.83 9.15 -16.90
C GLU A 73 32.18 7.75 -16.96
N GLY A 74 30.84 7.66 -17.01
CA GLY A 74 30.08 6.40 -17.04
C GLY A 74 30.14 5.59 -15.73
N ARG A 75 30.58 6.22 -14.63
CA ARG A 75 30.67 5.57 -13.32
C ARG A 75 29.41 5.75 -12.52
N ALA A 76 28.99 4.70 -11.83
CA ALA A 76 27.91 4.68 -10.85
C ALA A 76 28.53 4.70 -9.43
N PRO A 77 28.70 5.86 -8.79
CA PRO A 77 29.27 5.89 -7.45
C PRO A 77 28.28 5.24 -6.46
N ASP A 78 28.79 4.34 -5.61
CA ASP A 78 28.09 3.95 -4.40
C ASP A 78 28.34 4.99 -3.29
N LEU A 79 27.69 4.82 -2.14
CA LEU A 79 27.86 5.76 -1.02
C LEU A 79 29.31 5.77 -0.48
N ALA A 80 30.02 4.63 -0.52
CA ALA A 80 31.41 4.59 -0.06
C ALA A 80 32.30 5.41 -1.01
N ALA A 81 32.13 5.24 -2.33
CA ALA A 81 32.82 6.05 -3.33
C ALA A 81 32.46 7.54 -3.20
N LEU A 82 31.19 7.85 -2.90
CA LEU A 82 30.75 9.21 -2.67
C LEU A 82 31.43 9.84 -1.44
N ILE A 83 31.52 9.10 -0.32
CA ILE A 83 32.24 9.53 0.90
C ILE A 83 33.71 9.85 0.57
N HIS A 84 34.38 8.98 -0.19
CA HIS A 84 35.77 9.22 -0.61
C HIS A 84 35.87 10.44 -1.53
N ALA A 85 34.94 10.59 -2.48
CA ALA A 85 34.93 11.74 -3.39
C ALA A 85 34.58 13.06 -2.66
N VAL A 86 33.80 13.05 -1.59
CA VAL A 86 33.58 14.24 -0.73
C VAL A 86 34.85 14.61 0.01
N GLN A 87 35.62 13.65 0.52
CA GLN A 87 36.87 13.93 1.20
C GLN A 87 37.98 14.40 0.24
N LYS A 88 38.08 13.75 -0.92
CA LYS A 88 39.01 14.05 -2.01
C LYS A 88 38.26 14.21 -3.33
N PRO A 89 37.70 15.39 -3.60
CA PRO A 89 36.99 15.63 -4.86
C PRO A 89 37.94 15.50 -6.06
N PRO A 90 37.42 15.07 -7.25
CA PRO A 90 38.22 14.91 -8.46
C PRO A 90 38.53 16.26 -9.16
N PHE A 91 38.46 17.37 -8.46
CA PHE A 91 38.70 18.73 -8.97
C PHE A 91 39.29 19.58 -7.86
N ASP A 92 40.18 20.52 -8.24
CA ASP A 92 40.89 21.42 -7.33
C ASP A 92 40.26 22.80 -7.21
N THR A 93 39.34 23.14 -8.13
CA THR A 93 38.70 24.46 -8.18
C THR A 93 37.17 24.36 -8.31
N PHE A 94 36.47 25.31 -7.70
CA PHE A 94 35.03 25.53 -7.82
C PHE A 94 34.76 26.97 -8.27
N GLY A 95 34.32 27.11 -9.51
CA GLY A 95 34.17 28.44 -10.11
C GLY A 95 35.51 29.20 -10.10
N ALA A 96 35.57 30.34 -9.42
CA ALA A 96 36.76 31.18 -9.30
C ALA A 96 37.61 30.87 -8.05
N PHE A 97 37.14 29.98 -7.16
CA PHE A 97 37.83 29.69 -5.89
C PHE A 97 38.48 28.30 -5.94
N ASP A 98 39.58 28.15 -5.20
CA ASP A 98 40.11 26.83 -4.90
C ASP A 98 39.18 26.07 -3.95
N LEU A 99 39.29 24.75 -3.97
CA LEU A 99 38.43 23.84 -3.20
C LEU A 99 38.48 24.12 -1.70
N GLU A 100 39.65 24.41 -1.15
CA GLU A 100 39.84 24.65 0.28
C GLU A 100 39.19 25.95 0.74
N THR A 101 39.23 26.98 -0.11
CA THR A 101 38.55 28.27 0.16
C THR A 101 37.03 28.10 0.03
N PHE A 102 36.54 27.36 -0.98
CA PHE A 102 35.13 27.16 -1.19
C PHE A 102 34.51 26.24 -0.13
N PHE A 103 35.12 25.08 0.14
CA PHE A 103 34.64 24.11 1.11
C PHE A 103 35.81 23.39 1.77
N PRO A 104 36.28 23.88 2.93
CA PRO A 104 37.45 23.37 3.62
C PRO A 104 37.39 21.88 3.94
N ALA A 105 38.53 21.20 3.96
CA ALA A 105 38.64 19.76 4.24
C ALA A 105 37.95 19.35 5.55
N LYS A 106 38.00 20.20 6.59
CA LYS A 106 37.34 19.99 7.88
C LYS A 106 35.82 19.90 7.71
N ASP A 107 35.21 20.78 6.90
CA ASP A 107 33.76 20.83 6.70
C ASP A 107 33.33 19.68 5.77
N ARG A 108 34.15 19.32 4.76
CA ARG A 108 33.93 18.14 3.92
C ARG A 108 33.93 16.85 4.74
N LEU A 109 34.82 16.75 5.75
CA LEU A 109 34.86 15.61 6.66
C LEU A 109 33.55 15.48 7.45
N VAL A 110 32.95 16.60 7.90
CA VAL A 110 31.66 16.59 8.62
C VAL A 110 30.55 16.03 7.71
N LEU A 111 30.51 16.42 6.44
CA LEU A 111 29.56 15.88 5.48
C LEU A 111 29.81 14.38 5.22
N ALA A 112 31.07 13.99 5.02
CA ALA A 112 31.46 12.60 4.82
C ALA A 112 31.08 11.72 6.02
N MET A 113 31.27 12.21 7.25
CA MET A 113 30.85 11.52 8.47
C MET A 113 29.33 11.39 8.57
N ALA A 114 28.58 12.42 8.17
CA ALA A 114 27.11 12.35 8.16
C ALA A 114 26.60 11.26 7.19
N ILE A 115 27.17 11.16 5.99
CA ILE A 115 26.85 10.12 5.01
C ILE A 115 27.26 8.72 5.57
N ASN A 116 28.44 8.63 6.20
CA ASN A 116 28.90 7.39 6.81
C ASN A 116 27.99 6.93 7.96
N ASN A 117 27.53 7.84 8.82
CA ASN A 117 26.62 7.53 9.91
C ASN A 117 25.28 6.99 9.40
N LEU A 118 24.78 7.57 8.30
CA LEU A 118 23.60 7.07 7.62
C LEU A 118 23.83 5.62 7.16
N MET A 119 24.96 5.35 6.48
CA MET A 119 25.32 4.03 5.98
C MET A 119 25.56 3.00 7.11
N ALA A 120 26.11 3.43 8.25
CA ALA A 120 26.37 2.59 9.41
C ALA A 120 25.13 2.39 10.30
N SER A 121 24.03 3.10 10.05
CA SER A 121 22.82 2.98 10.88
C SER A 121 22.18 1.60 10.73
N PRO A 122 21.67 1.02 11.84
CA PRO A 122 20.95 -0.24 11.79
C PRO A 122 19.75 -0.15 10.82
N GLY A 123 19.61 -1.14 9.93
CA GLY A 123 18.52 -1.15 8.94
C GLY A 123 18.84 -0.44 7.63
N PHE A 124 19.89 0.37 7.53
CA PHE A 124 20.22 1.05 6.28
C PHE A 124 20.52 0.09 5.11
N SER A 125 21.00 -1.11 5.39
CA SER A 125 21.21 -2.15 4.40
C SER A 125 19.94 -2.51 3.61
N THR A 126 18.76 -2.33 4.19
CA THR A 126 17.47 -2.57 3.52
C THR A 126 17.19 -1.58 2.40
N TRP A 127 17.76 -0.36 2.48
CA TRP A 127 17.64 0.66 1.41
C TRP A 127 18.50 0.37 0.18
N LEU A 128 19.43 -0.58 0.31
CA LEU A 128 20.31 -1.04 -0.79
C LEU A 128 19.74 -2.27 -1.50
N GLN A 129 18.75 -2.93 -0.90
CA GLN A 129 18.20 -4.20 -1.37
C GLN A 129 16.97 -4.00 -2.23
N GLY A 130 16.67 -4.98 -3.05
CA GLY A 130 15.44 -5.08 -3.81
C GLY A 130 15.50 -4.53 -5.23
N GLU A 131 14.31 -4.35 -5.78
CA GLU A 131 14.12 -3.81 -7.13
C GLU A 131 14.54 -2.32 -7.15
N PRO A 132 15.27 -1.86 -8.18
CA PRO A 132 15.65 -0.45 -8.26
C PRO A 132 14.40 0.44 -8.42
N LEU A 133 14.45 1.62 -7.82
CA LEU A 133 13.42 2.64 -7.99
C LEU A 133 13.50 3.21 -9.41
N GLU A 134 12.85 2.53 -10.33
CA GLU A 134 12.73 2.92 -11.74
C GLU A 134 11.25 2.92 -12.13
N ALA A 135 10.73 4.05 -12.60
CA ALA A 135 9.31 4.18 -12.93
C ALA A 135 8.86 3.17 -14.00
N SER A 136 9.71 2.86 -14.98
CA SER A 136 9.43 1.84 -16.01
C SER A 136 9.10 0.47 -15.42
N ARG A 137 9.85 0.05 -14.41
CA ARG A 137 9.65 -1.24 -13.71
C ARG A 137 8.44 -1.22 -12.78
N LEU A 138 8.19 -0.09 -12.14
CA LEU A 138 7.00 0.08 -11.29
C LEU A 138 5.71 0.06 -12.09
N LEU A 139 5.73 0.54 -13.34
CA LEU A 139 4.55 0.63 -14.21
C LEU A 139 4.32 -0.62 -15.08
N ARG A 140 5.38 -1.37 -15.40
CA ARG A 140 5.28 -2.56 -16.26
C ARG A 140 6.15 -3.70 -15.74
N SER A 141 5.64 -4.92 -15.90
CA SER A 141 6.42 -6.13 -15.63
C SER A 141 7.47 -6.36 -16.74
N PRO A 142 8.48 -7.21 -16.51
CA PRO A 142 9.42 -7.63 -17.57
C PRO A 142 8.75 -8.24 -18.80
N SER A 143 7.55 -8.83 -18.62
CA SER A 143 6.72 -9.37 -19.72
C SER A 143 5.88 -8.29 -20.44
N GLY A 144 6.06 -6.99 -20.12
CA GLY A 144 5.33 -5.88 -20.71
C GLY A 144 3.91 -5.63 -20.18
N LYS A 145 3.41 -6.47 -19.26
CA LYS A 145 2.07 -6.29 -18.66
C LYS A 145 2.05 -5.08 -17.71
N PRO A 146 0.94 -4.33 -17.66
CA PRO A 146 0.76 -3.26 -16.68
C PRO A 146 0.92 -3.78 -15.24
N ARG A 147 1.52 -2.98 -14.39
CA ARG A 147 1.68 -3.25 -12.95
C ARG A 147 0.89 -2.24 -12.13
N LEU A 148 0.29 -2.73 -11.05
CA LEU A 148 -0.13 -1.90 -9.93
C LEU A 148 0.95 -1.99 -8.84
N SER A 149 1.63 -0.87 -8.61
CA SER A 149 2.70 -0.75 -7.61
C SER A 149 2.23 0.14 -6.48
N ILE A 150 2.16 -0.41 -5.28
CA ILE A 150 1.76 0.29 -4.05
C ILE A 150 3.04 0.56 -3.26
N ILE A 151 3.37 1.80 -3.06
CA ILE A 151 4.53 2.21 -2.25
C ILE A 151 4.03 2.52 -0.85
N SER A 152 4.24 1.59 0.08
CA SER A 152 3.85 1.76 1.48
C SER A 152 4.97 2.42 2.25
N ILE A 153 4.71 3.62 2.79
CA ILE A 153 5.68 4.46 3.51
C ILE A 153 5.24 4.77 4.94
N ALA A 154 4.17 4.14 5.44
CA ALA A 154 3.60 4.41 6.76
C ALA A 154 4.58 4.15 7.93
N HIS A 155 5.51 3.22 7.73
CA HIS A 155 6.53 2.83 8.72
C HIS A 155 7.75 3.75 8.77
N LEU A 156 7.90 4.65 7.79
CA LEU A 156 9.05 5.55 7.69
C LEU A 156 8.87 6.80 8.54
N GLY A 157 9.98 7.38 9.00
CA GLY A 157 10.01 8.72 9.58
C GLY A 157 9.75 9.82 8.54
N ASP A 158 9.46 11.05 8.98
CA ASP A 158 9.05 12.13 8.07
C ASP A 158 10.13 12.50 7.05
N ALA A 159 11.40 12.53 7.45
CA ALA A 159 12.53 12.77 6.55
C ALA A 159 12.68 11.67 5.50
N GLU A 160 12.53 10.40 5.92
CA GLU A 160 12.59 9.24 5.03
C GLU A 160 11.41 9.22 4.05
N ARG A 161 10.20 9.55 4.52
CA ARG A 161 9.01 9.69 3.65
C ARG A 161 9.24 10.75 2.59
N MET A 162 9.71 11.94 2.99
CA MET A 162 10.02 13.04 2.08
C MET A 162 11.08 12.62 1.04
N PHE A 163 12.11 11.91 1.48
CA PHE A 163 13.15 11.37 0.61
C PHE A 163 12.59 10.43 -0.46
N VAL A 164 11.86 9.38 -0.02
CA VAL A 164 11.28 8.38 -0.95
C VAL A 164 10.30 9.02 -1.94
N VAL A 165 9.40 9.88 -1.44
CA VAL A 165 8.41 10.54 -2.30
C VAL A 165 9.09 11.46 -3.30
N THR A 166 10.10 12.22 -2.88
CA THR A 166 10.86 13.09 -3.79
C THR A 166 11.54 12.29 -4.90
N LEU A 167 12.23 11.21 -4.56
CA LEU A 167 12.88 10.35 -5.55
C LEU A 167 11.85 9.71 -6.50
N LEU A 168 10.74 9.19 -5.98
CA LEU A 168 9.69 8.60 -6.81
C LEU A 168 9.11 9.61 -7.81
N LEU A 169 8.79 10.82 -7.35
CA LEU A 169 8.24 11.86 -8.21
C LEU A 169 9.24 12.29 -9.31
N ASN A 170 10.52 12.33 -8.99
CA ASN A 170 11.56 12.63 -9.97
C ASN A 170 11.75 11.48 -10.98
N GLU A 171 11.71 10.23 -10.54
CA GLU A 171 11.75 9.07 -11.43
C GLU A 171 10.54 9.04 -12.37
N VAL A 172 9.35 9.32 -11.86
CA VAL A 172 8.14 9.42 -12.69
C VAL A 172 8.24 10.59 -13.68
N THR A 173 8.82 11.72 -13.27
CA THR A 173 9.05 12.89 -14.14
C THR A 173 10.04 12.55 -15.26
N ALA A 174 11.15 11.92 -14.94
CA ALA A 174 12.13 11.47 -15.91
C ALA A 174 11.54 10.46 -16.91
N TRP A 175 10.80 9.46 -16.38
CA TRP A 175 10.09 8.49 -17.23
C TRP A 175 9.07 9.18 -18.14
N MET A 176 8.28 10.11 -17.63
CA MET A 176 7.31 10.86 -18.40
C MET A 176 7.96 11.61 -19.57
N ARG A 177 9.05 12.31 -19.33
CA ARG A 177 9.77 13.08 -20.36
C ARG A 177 10.41 12.21 -21.45
N ALA A 178 10.77 10.98 -21.11
CA ALA A 178 11.27 10.00 -22.08
C ALA A 178 10.17 9.40 -22.97
N GLN A 179 8.88 9.69 -22.70
CA GLN A 179 7.78 9.22 -23.52
C GLN A 179 7.50 10.18 -24.70
N SER A 180 7.06 9.63 -25.81
CA SER A 180 6.48 10.44 -26.89
C SER A 180 5.14 11.05 -26.44
N GLY A 181 4.75 12.19 -27.00
CA GLY A 181 3.44 12.78 -26.77
C GLY A 181 2.28 11.79 -27.05
N SER A 182 1.20 11.89 -26.29
CA SER A 182 0.05 10.97 -26.41
C SER A 182 -1.23 11.62 -25.90
N SER A 183 -2.33 11.36 -26.60
CA SER A 183 -3.69 11.66 -26.15
C SER A 183 -4.29 10.54 -25.29
N SER A 184 -3.66 9.35 -25.26
CA SER A 184 -4.13 8.19 -24.49
C SER A 184 -3.45 8.10 -23.14
N LEU A 185 -4.19 7.66 -22.12
CA LEU A 185 -3.66 7.42 -20.78
C LEU A 185 -2.72 6.20 -20.78
N ARG A 186 -1.50 6.38 -20.33
CA ARG A 186 -0.45 5.34 -20.22
C ARG A 186 -0.20 4.88 -18.80
N ALA A 187 -0.28 5.82 -17.86
CA ALA A 187 -0.01 5.55 -16.45
C ALA A 187 -0.82 6.50 -15.56
N ILE A 188 -1.05 6.06 -14.33
CA ILE A 188 -1.69 6.86 -13.27
C ILE A 188 -0.74 6.88 -12.08
N LEU A 189 -0.46 8.09 -11.58
CA LEU A 189 0.11 8.32 -10.27
C LEU A 189 -1.02 8.69 -9.30
N TYR A 190 -1.33 7.81 -8.37
CA TYR A 190 -2.29 8.07 -7.30
C TYR A 190 -1.54 8.39 -6.01
N MET A 191 -1.87 9.50 -5.36
CA MET A 191 -1.29 9.86 -4.08
C MET A 191 -2.41 10.20 -3.10
N ASP A 192 -2.54 9.35 -2.09
CA ASP A 192 -3.45 9.56 -0.98
C ASP A 192 -2.78 10.42 0.09
N GLU A 193 -3.57 11.28 0.72
CA GLU A 193 -3.14 12.21 1.77
C GLU A 193 -1.84 12.97 1.40
N ILE A 194 -1.96 13.84 0.39
CA ILE A 194 -0.84 14.63 -0.13
C ILE A 194 -0.30 15.69 0.87
N PHE A 195 -0.90 15.78 2.05
CA PHE A 195 -0.49 16.70 3.11
C PHE A 195 1.02 16.66 3.37
N GLY A 196 1.64 17.83 3.49
CA GLY A 196 3.08 17.98 3.75
C GLY A 196 3.99 17.89 2.50
N TYR A 197 3.54 17.27 1.43
CA TYR A 197 4.34 17.13 0.19
C TYR A 197 4.13 18.26 -0.82
N PHE A 198 3.02 19.00 -0.68
CA PHE A 198 2.63 20.05 -1.61
C PHE A 198 2.05 21.29 -0.91
N PRO A 199 2.72 21.84 0.12
CA PRO A 199 2.20 22.97 0.89
C PRO A 199 2.26 24.31 0.12
N PRO A 200 1.38 25.28 0.46
CA PRO A 200 1.32 26.57 -0.24
C PRO A 200 2.55 27.47 0.02
N GLY A 201 3.06 27.52 1.24
CA GLY A 201 4.11 28.44 1.65
C GLY A 201 5.54 27.87 1.63
N ALA A 202 5.71 26.61 2.04
CA ALA A 202 7.00 25.95 2.04
C ALA A 202 7.33 25.34 0.68
N ASN A 203 8.62 25.09 0.43
CA ASN A 203 9.12 24.48 -0.78
C ASN A 203 9.87 23.16 -0.46
N PRO A 204 9.15 22.10 -0.01
CA PRO A 204 9.80 20.82 0.17
C PRO A 204 10.31 20.26 -1.17
N PRO A 205 11.31 19.36 -1.17
CA PRO A 205 11.90 18.82 -2.40
C PRO A 205 10.89 18.13 -3.34
N SER A 206 9.80 17.63 -2.79
CA SER A 206 8.69 16.98 -3.53
C SER A 206 7.84 17.95 -4.35
N LYS A 207 7.84 19.25 -4.01
CA LYS A 207 6.91 20.24 -4.59
C LYS A 207 7.18 20.51 -6.07
N THR A 208 8.42 20.73 -6.44
CA THR A 208 8.81 21.03 -7.83
C THR A 208 8.48 19.90 -8.80
N PRO A 209 8.87 18.63 -8.54
CA PRO A 209 8.49 17.53 -9.43
C PRO A 209 6.98 17.32 -9.48
N MET A 210 6.25 17.50 -8.39
CA MET A 210 4.79 17.41 -8.39
C MET A 210 4.15 18.46 -9.30
N LEU A 211 4.59 19.72 -9.21
CA LEU A 211 4.14 20.79 -10.11
C LEU A 211 4.42 20.48 -11.58
N THR A 212 5.58 19.90 -11.87
CA THR A 212 5.95 19.50 -13.23
C THR A 212 5.01 18.41 -13.76
N LEU A 213 4.71 17.39 -12.94
CA LEU A 213 3.80 16.31 -13.31
C LEU A 213 2.39 16.84 -13.57
N LEU A 214 1.86 17.71 -12.71
CA LEU A 214 0.54 18.31 -12.88
C LEU A 214 0.44 19.19 -14.14
N LYS A 215 1.50 19.89 -14.49
CA LYS A 215 1.54 20.76 -15.68
C LYS A 215 1.74 20.01 -16.99
N GLN A 216 2.58 18.99 -17.00
CA GLN A 216 3.07 18.35 -18.23
C GLN A 216 2.51 16.94 -18.43
N GLY A 217 2.05 16.24 -17.37
CA GLY A 217 1.69 14.83 -17.40
C GLY A 217 0.68 14.48 -18.50
N ARG A 218 -0.33 15.33 -18.70
CA ARG A 218 -1.36 15.12 -19.73
C ARG A 218 -0.77 14.94 -21.15
N ALA A 219 0.22 15.74 -21.51
CA ALA A 219 0.83 15.68 -22.84
C ALA A 219 1.54 14.35 -23.13
N PHE A 220 1.94 13.64 -22.08
CA PHE A 220 2.64 12.36 -22.15
C PHE A 220 1.78 11.15 -21.74
N GLY A 221 0.49 11.37 -21.49
CA GLY A 221 -0.43 10.31 -21.09
C GLY A 221 -0.28 9.88 -19.63
N LEU A 222 0.26 10.73 -18.77
CA LEU A 222 0.31 10.50 -17.33
C LEU A 222 -0.86 11.22 -16.64
N GLY A 223 -1.72 10.47 -15.93
CA GLY A 223 -2.76 11.00 -15.06
C GLY A 223 -2.25 11.11 -13.63
N CYS A 224 -2.48 12.26 -12.98
CA CYS A 224 -2.22 12.43 -11.55
C CYS A 224 -3.55 12.51 -10.81
N VAL A 225 -3.73 11.65 -9.80
CA VAL A 225 -4.90 11.64 -8.91
C VAL A 225 -4.40 11.92 -7.51
N LEU A 226 -4.83 13.05 -6.95
CA LEU A 226 -4.40 13.52 -5.64
C LEU A 226 -5.60 13.55 -4.70
N ALA A 227 -5.45 13.01 -3.48
CA ALA A 227 -6.47 13.05 -2.46
C ALA A 227 -5.97 13.76 -1.21
N THR A 228 -6.83 14.49 -0.54
CA THR A 228 -6.56 15.14 0.74
C THR A 228 -7.84 15.36 1.53
N GLN A 229 -7.73 15.38 2.84
CA GLN A 229 -8.77 15.80 3.76
C GLN A 229 -8.65 17.30 4.10
N ASN A 230 -7.50 17.92 3.85
CA ASN A 230 -7.18 19.29 4.22
C ASN A 230 -6.82 20.15 3.00
N PRO A 231 -7.79 20.66 2.25
CA PRO A 231 -7.54 21.45 1.04
C PRO A 231 -6.76 22.75 1.30
N VAL A 232 -6.85 23.31 2.53
CA VAL A 232 -6.08 24.50 2.94
C VAL A 232 -4.57 24.32 2.81
N ASP A 233 -4.09 23.10 3.00
CA ASP A 233 -2.66 22.79 3.05
C ASP A 233 -2.05 22.49 1.67
N LEU A 234 -2.80 22.73 0.59
CA LEU A 234 -2.35 22.53 -0.78
C LEU A 234 -1.98 23.81 -1.50
N ASP A 235 -0.97 23.74 -2.38
CA ASP A 235 -0.58 24.84 -3.25
C ASP A 235 -1.54 24.99 -4.44
N TYR A 236 -2.16 26.16 -4.58
CA TYR A 236 -3.11 26.44 -5.67
C TYR A 236 -2.48 26.50 -7.05
N LYS A 237 -1.21 26.88 -7.16
CA LYS A 237 -0.52 26.90 -8.46
C LYS A 237 -0.52 25.50 -9.09
N GLY A 238 -0.57 24.46 -8.24
CA GLY A 238 -0.72 23.10 -8.71
C GLY A 238 -2.16 22.71 -8.98
N LEU A 239 -3.05 23.05 -8.04
CA LEU A 239 -4.46 22.71 -8.15
C LEU A 239 -5.13 23.32 -9.38
N GLY A 240 -4.75 24.52 -9.79
CA GLY A 240 -5.21 25.14 -11.05
C GLY A 240 -4.89 24.33 -12.32
N ASN A 241 -3.99 23.34 -12.25
CA ASN A 241 -3.72 22.42 -13.36
C ASN A 241 -4.55 21.13 -13.29
N CYS A 242 -5.36 20.93 -12.25
CA CYS A 242 -6.24 19.79 -12.14
C CYS A 242 -7.50 20.02 -12.99
N GLY A 243 -7.71 19.16 -13.98
CA GLY A 243 -8.86 19.27 -14.89
C GLY A 243 -10.18 18.76 -14.28
N THR A 244 -10.12 17.90 -13.27
CA THR A 244 -11.31 17.35 -12.63
C THR A 244 -11.18 17.43 -11.12
N TRP A 245 -12.24 17.85 -10.46
CA TRP A 245 -12.34 18.01 -9.02
C TRP A 245 -13.54 17.24 -8.49
N PHE A 246 -13.34 16.51 -7.40
CA PHE A 246 -14.39 15.87 -6.61
C PHE A 246 -14.33 16.44 -5.20
N ILE A 247 -15.30 17.24 -4.82
CA ILE A 247 -15.31 17.95 -3.54
C ILE A 247 -16.44 17.43 -2.70
N GLY A 248 -16.11 16.80 -1.58
CA GLY A 248 -17.06 16.37 -0.57
C GLY A 248 -17.48 17.54 0.34
N ARG A 249 -18.32 17.24 1.34
CA ARG A 249 -18.75 18.24 2.32
C ARG A 249 -17.55 18.79 3.08
N LEU A 250 -17.44 20.12 3.14
CA LEU A 250 -16.43 20.84 3.91
C LEU A 250 -17.06 21.45 5.15
N GLN A 251 -16.39 21.30 6.30
CA GLN A 251 -16.93 21.74 7.60
C GLN A 251 -16.39 23.09 8.04
N THR A 252 -15.15 23.43 7.67
CA THR A 252 -14.52 24.68 8.11
C THR A 252 -14.67 25.78 7.05
N GLU A 253 -14.89 27.01 7.50
CA GLU A 253 -14.98 28.17 6.61
C GLU A 253 -13.66 28.38 5.84
N ARG A 254 -12.54 28.08 6.48
CA ARG A 254 -11.21 28.20 5.87
C ARG A 254 -11.03 27.25 4.69
N ASP A 255 -11.45 26.00 4.83
CA ASP A 255 -11.38 25.00 3.76
C ASP A 255 -12.30 25.38 2.61
N LYS A 256 -13.54 25.83 2.92
CA LYS A 256 -14.49 26.28 1.91
C LYS A 256 -13.97 27.45 1.09
N MET A 257 -13.55 28.53 1.78
CA MET A 257 -12.98 29.70 1.08
C MET A 257 -11.82 29.31 0.18
N ARG A 258 -10.99 28.43 0.66
CA ARG A 258 -9.81 27.96 -0.04
C ARG A 258 -10.17 27.18 -1.31
N VAL A 259 -11.14 26.27 -1.23
CA VAL A 259 -11.62 25.52 -2.39
C VAL A 259 -12.34 26.44 -3.37
N ILE A 260 -13.14 27.39 -2.88
CA ILE A 260 -13.86 28.37 -3.69
C ILE A 260 -12.86 29.25 -4.48
N GLU A 261 -11.81 29.75 -3.84
CA GLU A 261 -10.75 30.50 -4.53
C GLU A 261 -10.06 29.69 -5.63
N GLY A 262 -9.80 28.40 -5.36
CA GLY A 262 -9.25 27.47 -6.35
C GLY A 262 -10.23 27.23 -7.51
N LEU A 263 -11.50 27.06 -7.22
CA LEU A 263 -12.56 26.88 -8.20
C LEU A 263 -12.83 28.15 -9.00
N ASP A 264 -12.80 29.33 -8.39
CA ASP A 264 -13.00 30.61 -9.11
C ASP A 264 -12.01 30.78 -10.27
N SER A 265 -10.76 30.39 -10.07
CA SER A 265 -9.77 30.39 -11.14
C SER A 265 -10.08 29.38 -12.25
N ALA A 266 -10.73 28.27 -11.92
CA ALA A 266 -11.16 27.22 -12.84
C ALA A 266 -12.58 27.47 -13.41
N LEU A 267 -13.38 28.29 -12.74
CA LEU A 267 -14.73 28.71 -13.14
C LEU A 267 -14.75 30.04 -13.90
N ALA A 268 -13.62 30.71 -14.07
CA ALA A 268 -13.51 31.96 -14.82
C ALA A 268 -13.95 31.78 -16.28
N GLY A 269 -15.24 31.77 -16.52
CA GLY A 269 -15.88 31.53 -17.81
C GLY A 269 -17.10 30.61 -17.80
N ALA A 270 -17.36 29.90 -16.71
CA ALA A 270 -18.57 29.05 -16.59
C ALA A 270 -19.73 29.84 -15.95
N ALA A 271 -20.79 30.01 -16.70
CA ALA A 271 -21.99 30.69 -16.23
C ALA A 271 -22.69 29.92 -15.10
N GLY A 272 -22.97 30.61 -13.97
CA GLY A 272 -24.14 30.26 -13.23
C GLY A 272 -24.09 29.90 -11.76
N MET A 273 -22.94 29.83 -11.11
CA MET A 273 -22.92 29.56 -9.66
C MET A 273 -22.16 30.69 -8.93
N ASP A 274 -22.88 31.48 -8.13
CA ASP A 274 -22.29 32.52 -7.30
C ASP A 274 -21.60 31.90 -6.06
N ARG A 275 -20.67 32.65 -5.46
CA ARG A 275 -19.93 32.20 -4.28
C ARG A 275 -20.79 31.78 -3.12
N GLY A 276 -21.91 32.50 -2.89
CA GLY A 276 -22.82 32.18 -1.79
C GLY A 276 -23.54 30.86 -1.98
N THR A 277 -23.99 30.57 -3.19
CA THR A 277 -24.61 29.29 -3.55
C THR A 277 -23.60 28.14 -3.41
N LEU A 278 -22.36 28.37 -3.83
CA LEU A 278 -21.29 27.36 -3.72
C LEU A 278 -20.92 27.07 -2.26
N ASP A 279 -20.82 28.11 -1.42
CA ASP A 279 -20.55 27.96 0.02
C ASP A 279 -21.67 27.19 0.72
N GLN A 280 -22.93 27.54 0.47
CA GLN A 280 -24.08 26.85 1.02
C GLN A 280 -24.09 25.36 0.55
N LEU A 281 -23.85 25.12 -0.72
CA LEU A 281 -23.78 23.77 -1.27
C LEU A 281 -22.73 22.92 -0.58
N LEU A 282 -21.48 23.39 -0.50
CA LEU A 282 -20.36 22.65 0.11
C LEU A 282 -20.59 22.39 1.61
N SER A 283 -21.37 23.24 2.29
CA SER A 283 -21.72 23.05 3.69
C SER A 283 -22.79 21.98 3.91
N THR A 284 -23.68 21.79 2.92
CA THR A 284 -24.92 20.99 3.05
C THR A 284 -24.87 19.66 2.30
N LEU A 285 -23.80 19.35 1.58
CA LEU A 285 -23.65 18.08 0.86
C LEU A 285 -23.93 16.88 1.79
N ALA A 286 -24.76 15.97 1.32
CA ALA A 286 -25.06 14.74 2.02
C ALA A 286 -23.84 13.78 1.97
N PRO A 287 -23.76 12.80 2.89
CA PRO A 287 -22.75 11.76 2.81
C PRO A 287 -22.74 11.08 1.43
N ARG A 288 -21.56 10.85 0.87
CA ARG A 288 -21.33 10.24 -0.45
C ARG A 288 -21.82 11.06 -1.64
N VAL A 289 -22.20 12.31 -1.43
CA VAL A 289 -22.49 13.27 -2.50
C VAL A 289 -21.29 14.20 -2.64
N PHE A 290 -20.87 14.42 -3.86
CA PHE A 290 -19.71 15.24 -4.22
C PHE A 290 -20.11 16.27 -5.26
N LEU A 291 -19.57 17.47 -5.14
CA LEU A 291 -19.56 18.40 -6.24
C LEU A 291 -18.43 17.99 -7.19
N MET A 292 -18.78 17.66 -8.41
CA MET A 292 -17.81 17.34 -9.47
C MET A 292 -17.69 18.53 -10.42
N ARG A 293 -16.49 19.00 -10.64
CA ARG A 293 -16.16 19.97 -11.70
C ARG A 293 -15.17 19.34 -12.67
N ASN A 294 -15.54 19.32 -13.92
CA ASN A 294 -14.68 18.92 -15.02
C ASN A 294 -14.49 20.13 -15.94
N VAL A 295 -13.26 20.49 -16.26
CA VAL A 295 -12.94 21.66 -17.13
C VAL A 295 -13.45 21.51 -18.57
N HIS A 296 -13.81 20.30 -19.00
CA HIS A 296 -14.39 20.03 -20.31
C HIS A 296 -15.93 20.12 -20.34
N GLU A 297 -16.55 20.42 -19.20
CA GLU A 297 -17.98 20.54 -19.04
C GLU A 297 -18.37 21.99 -18.73
N ASP A 298 -19.49 22.45 -19.24
CA ASP A 298 -19.91 23.85 -19.08
C ASP A 298 -20.30 24.21 -17.64
N ALA A 299 -20.79 23.24 -16.87
CA ALA A 299 -21.26 23.45 -15.50
C ALA A 299 -20.79 22.32 -14.56
N PRO A 300 -20.60 22.63 -13.26
CA PRO A 300 -20.39 21.60 -12.26
C PRO A 300 -21.65 20.77 -12.06
N CYS A 301 -21.49 19.50 -11.67
CA CYS A 301 -22.61 18.61 -11.39
C CYS A 301 -22.46 17.95 -10.01
N LEU A 302 -23.57 17.47 -9.47
CA LEU A 302 -23.58 16.67 -8.26
C LEU A 302 -23.44 15.18 -8.64
N MET A 303 -22.45 14.54 -8.07
CA MET A 303 -22.20 13.10 -8.23
C MET A 303 -22.49 12.41 -6.90
N GLN A 304 -23.31 11.38 -6.94
CA GLN A 304 -23.52 10.50 -5.79
C GLN A 304 -22.86 9.15 -6.06
N SER A 305 -21.99 8.72 -5.14
CA SER A 305 -21.40 7.39 -5.24
C SER A 305 -22.47 6.32 -5.02
N ARG A 306 -22.44 5.26 -5.85
CA ARG A 306 -23.34 4.11 -5.71
C ARG A 306 -23.14 3.48 -4.33
N TRP A 307 -24.26 3.09 -3.68
CA TRP A 307 -24.14 2.25 -2.50
C TRP A 307 -23.56 0.90 -2.90
N ALA A 308 -22.43 0.57 -2.33
CA ALA A 308 -21.86 -0.75 -2.37
C ALA A 308 -21.40 -1.09 -0.95
N LEU A 309 -21.88 -2.22 -0.43
CA LEU A 309 -21.36 -2.71 0.85
C LEU A 309 -19.92 -3.13 0.63
N SER A 310 -19.00 -2.32 1.11
CA SER A 310 -17.56 -2.59 1.08
C SER A 310 -17.03 -2.57 2.49
N PHE A 311 -16.32 -3.60 2.85
CA PHE A 311 -15.58 -3.61 4.10
C PHE A 311 -14.20 -3.00 3.86
N LEU A 312 -13.95 -1.83 4.43
CA LEU A 312 -12.65 -1.17 4.42
C LEU A 312 -11.95 -1.50 5.76
N ARG A 313 -11.07 -2.44 5.70
CA ARG A 313 -10.40 -2.99 6.90
C ARG A 313 -9.37 -2.05 7.54
N GLY A 314 -9.08 -0.92 6.96
CA GLY A 314 -8.02 -0.02 7.39
C GLY A 314 -6.63 -0.41 6.86
N PRO A 315 -5.57 0.27 7.32
CA PRO A 315 -4.20 0.04 6.85
C PRO A 315 -3.72 -1.38 7.11
N LEU A 316 -2.96 -1.94 6.17
CA LEU A 316 -2.31 -3.23 6.34
C LEU A 316 -1.16 -3.11 7.35
N THR A 317 -1.09 -4.05 8.29
CA THR A 317 0.07 -4.22 9.17
C THR A 317 1.25 -4.82 8.39
N GLY A 318 2.47 -4.71 8.92
CA GLY A 318 3.66 -5.31 8.30
C GLY A 318 3.51 -6.82 8.05
N ASN A 319 2.97 -7.57 9.03
CA ASN A 319 2.74 -9.02 8.91
C ASN A 319 1.74 -9.36 7.80
N GLU A 320 0.69 -8.54 7.64
CA GLU A 320 -0.29 -8.74 6.57
C GLU A 320 0.30 -8.44 5.19
N ILE A 321 1.16 -7.43 5.08
CA ILE A 321 1.91 -7.15 3.86
C ILE A 321 2.79 -8.36 3.51
N THR A 322 3.55 -8.88 4.48
CA THR A 322 4.41 -10.06 4.28
C THR A 322 3.59 -11.27 3.83
N ARG A 323 2.44 -11.52 4.42
CA ARG A 323 1.56 -12.63 4.02
C ARG A 323 1.05 -12.48 2.59
N VAL A 324 0.56 -11.30 2.22
CA VAL A 324 0.05 -11.02 0.86
C VAL A 324 1.17 -11.13 -0.17
N MET A 325 2.37 -10.66 0.15
CA MET A 325 3.50 -10.68 -0.77
C MET A 325 4.19 -12.04 -0.82
N GLY A 326 4.24 -12.79 0.29
CA GLY A 326 4.80 -14.15 0.35
C GLY A 326 4.04 -15.13 -0.55
N ALA A 327 2.73 -15.06 -0.59
CA ALA A 327 1.91 -15.85 -1.50
C ALA A 327 2.17 -15.54 -2.98
N GLN A 328 2.50 -14.29 -3.33
CA GLN A 328 2.86 -13.90 -4.69
C GLN A 328 4.31 -14.25 -5.06
N GLY A 329 5.23 -14.21 -4.11
CA GLY A 329 6.63 -14.60 -4.30
C GLY A 329 6.79 -16.09 -4.63
N ALA A 330 6.03 -16.95 -4.00
CA ALA A 330 6.02 -18.39 -4.29
C ALA A 330 5.48 -18.69 -5.71
N ALA A 331 4.45 -17.95 -6.16
CA ALA A 331 3.90 -18.09 -7.52
C ALA A 331 4.85 -17.54 -8.60
N SER A 332 5.64 -16.51 -8.29
CA SER A 332 6.60 -15.91 -9.22
C SER A 332 7.93 -16.72 -9.33
N ALA A 333 8.32 -17.39 -8.25
CA ALA A 333 9.50 -18.26 -8.24
C ALA A 333 9.31 -19.53 -9.09
N GLN A 334 8.08 -20.00 -9.26
CA GLN A 334 7.76 -21.14 -10.13
C GLN A 334 7.77 -20.80 -11.64
N ALA A 335 7.84 -19.51 -11.99
CA ALA A 335 7.81 -19.07 -13.40
C ALA A 335 9.17 -18.65 -13.97
N ALA A 336 10.25 -18.75 -13.21
CA ALA A 336 11.60 -18.38 -13.64
C ALA A 336 12.59 -19.50 -13.31
N ASP A 337 12.89 -20.29 -14.28
CA ASP A 337 14.16 -20.86 -14.75
C ASP A 337 14.20 -22.39 -14.88
N PRO A 338 14.23 -22.93 -16.12
CA PRO A 338 14.65 -24.29 -16.35
C PRO A 338 16.10 -24.28 -16.86
N ALA A 339 17.09 -23.96 -16.02
CA ALA A 339 18.49 -24.33 -16.29
C ALA A 339 19.40 -24.00 -15.09
N ARG A 340 19.44 -24.89 -14.12
CA ARG A 340 20.67 -25.21 -13.37
C ARG A 340 20.48 -26.50 -12.59
N THR A 341 20.82 -27.58 -13.26
CA THR A 341 21.12 -28.85 -12.61
C THR A 341 22.39 -28.66 -11.75
N THR A 342 22.22 -28.59 -10.45
CA THR A 342 23.29 -28.91 -9.51
C THR A 342 22.75 -29.94 -8.53
N THR A 343 23.24 -31.14 -8.69
CA THR A 343 23.17 -32.25 -7.78
C THR A 343 23.55 -31.81 -6.37
N SER A 344 22.60 -31.77 -5.48
CA SER A 344 22.84 -31.75 -4.05
C SER A 344 22.19 -32.98 -3.43
N THR A 345 23.05 -33.80 -2.88
CA THR A 345 22.83 -34.99 -2.07
C THR A 345 21.80 -34.72 -0.97
N PRO A 346 20.84 -35.62 -0.75
CA PRO A 346 19.87 -35.42 0.34
C PRO A 346 20.53 -35.62 1.70
N ALA A 347 20.58 -34.57 2.49
CA ALA A 347 20.91 -34.70 3.90
C ALA A 347 19.71 -35.36 4.61
N THR A 348 19.96 -36.56 5.06
CA THR A 348 19.09 -37.35 5.94
C THR A 348 18.88 -36.60 7.25
N THR A 349 17.68 -36.09 7.46
CA THR A 349 17.21 -35.69 8.79
C THR A 349 16.74 -36.94 9.51
N PRO A 350 17.17 -37.22 10.74
CA PRO A 350 16.74 -38.42 11.45
C PRO A 350 15.27 -38.26 11.84
N ALA A 351 14.46 -39.18 11.36
CA ALA A 351 13.08 -39.38 11.83
C ALA A 351 13.11 -39.74 13.32
N GLY A 352 12.71 -38.80 14.15
CA GLY A 352 12.40 -39.08 15.54
C GLY A 352 11.12 -39.90 15.62
N THR A 353 11.25 -41.15 15.87
CA THR A 353 10.16 -42.07 16.30
C THR A 353 9.57 -41.59 17.62
N ALA A 354 8.43 -40.94 17.55
CA ALA A 354 7.56 -40.78 18.73
C ALA A 354 6.46 -41.85 18.69
N GLN A 355 6.76 -43.03 19.15
CA GLN A 355 5.78 -43.98 19.65
C GLN A 355 5.45 -43.58 21.08
N GLY A 356 4.25 -43.13 21.32
CA GLY A 356 3.68 -42.92 22.65
C GLY A 356 2.29 -42.36 22.45
N GLY A 357 1.24 -43.14 22.75
CA GLY A 357 -0.14 -42.64 22.78
C GLY A 357 -0.22 -41.40 23.67
N ALA A 358 -0.30 -40.22 23.06
CA ALA A 358 -0.34 -38.99 23.82
C ALA A 358 -1.69 -38.91 24.56
N SER A 359 -1.62 -38.83 25.91
CA SER A 359 -2.76 -38.58 26.77
C SER A 359 -3.41 -37.25 26.41
N ARG A 360 -4.70 -37.09 26.68
CA ARG A 360 -5.45 -35.82 26.48
C ARG A 360 -4.68 -34.64 27.06
N PRO A 361 -4.42 -33.58 26.26
CA PRO A 361 -3.70 -32.42 26.73
C PRO A 361 -4.49 -31.67 27.81
N LEU A 362 -3.80 -31.20 28.85
CA LEU A 362 -4.42 -30.37 29.87
C LEU A 362 -4.48 -28.91 29.37
N LEU A 363 -5.69 -28.40 29.24
CA LEU A 363 -5.91 -27.02 28.83
C LEU A 363 -5.97 -26.08 30.04
N PRO A 364 -5.42 -24.83 29.92
CA PRO A 364 -5.54 -23.82 30.96
C PRO A 364 -7.00 -23.44 31.25
N PRO A 365 -7.32 -22.99 32.51
CA PRO A 365 -8.64 -22.48 32.83
C PRO A 365 -9.08 -21.35 31.88
N GLY A 366 -10.35 -21.42 31.45
CA GLY A 366 -10.93 -20.41 30.53
C GLY A 366 -10.93 -20.81 29.05
N ILE A 367 -10.20 -21.86 28.65
CA ILE A 367 -10.26 -22.42 27.31
C ILE A 367 -11.26 -23.56 27.28
N ARG A 368 -12.26 -23.45 26.41
CA ARG A 368 -13.28 -24.51 26.23
C ARG A 368 -12.85 -25.45 25.12
N GLU A 369 -12.99 -26.73 25.35
CA GLU A 369 -12.67 -27.81 24.42
C GLU A 369 -13.95 -28.47 23.95
N TYR A 370 -14.02 -28.77 22.66
CA TYR A 370 -15.12 -29.50 22.03
C TYR A 370 -14.59 -30.55 21.06
N PHE A 371 -15.31 -31.63 20.90
CA PHE A 371 -15.01 -32.72 19.98
C PHE A 371 -16.10 -32.80 18.91
N LEU A 372 -15.67 -32.96 17.65
CA LEU A 372 -16.56 -33.13 16.50
C LEU A 372 -16.90 -34.60 16.29
N ASP A 373 -18.14 -34.91 15.88
CA ASP A 373 -18.55 -36.23 15.47
C ASP A 373 -17.87 -36.65 14.15
N GLN A 374 -17.63 -37.94 13.97
CA GLN A 374 -16.84 -38.50 12.87
C GLN A 374 -17.44 -38.27 11.48
N ASP A 375 -18.74 -37.99 11.37
CA ASP A 375 -19.41 -37.72 10.08
C ASP A 375 -18.95 -36.40 9.39
N VAL A 376 -18.16 -35.57 10.10
CA VAL A 376 -17.58 -34.35 9.59
C VAL A 376 -16.09 -34.51 9.25
N ALA A 377 -15.58 -35.73 9.23
CA ALA A 377 -14.18 -36.00 8.92
C ALA A 377 -13.89 -35.63 7.44
N LEU A 378 -12.92 -34.75 7.26
CA LEU A 378 -12.33 -34.38 5.96
C LEU A 378 -11.87 -35.66 5.23
N ALA A 379 -12.58 -36.05 4.20
CA ALA A 379 -12.19 -37.14 3.33
C ALA A 379 -10.85 -36.78 2.65
N GLY A 380 -9.75 -37.43 3.02
CA GLY A 380 -8.54 -37.31 2.22
C GLY A 380 -7.17 -37.57 2.85
N ALA A 381 -7.02 -38.17 4.02
CA ALA A 381 -5.69 -38.55 4.48
C ALA A 381 -5.67 -39.93 5.15
N SER A 382 -5.01 -40.86 4.51
CA SER A 382 -4.61 -42.17 5.07
C SER A 382 -3.44 -41.97 6.06
N THR A 383 -3.74 -41.40 7.21
CA THR A 383 -2.85 -41.36 8.36
C THR A 383 -3.59 -41.92 9.56
N ALA A 384 -2.88 -42.55 10.52
CA ALA A 384 -3.46 -43.10 11.71
C ALA A 384 -4.41 -42.09 12.38
N ALA A 385 -5.66 -42.46 12.63
CA ALA A 385 -6.68 -41.58 13.17
C ALA A 385 -6.23 -40.98 14.52
N GLN A 386 -6.25 -39.66 14.64
CA GLN A 386 -5.92 -38.91 15.86
C GLN A 386 -6.74 -37.63 15.94
N TYR A 387 -6.94 -37.11 17.14
CA TYR A 387 -7.53 -35.80 17.35
C TYR A 387 -6.56 -34.69 16.97
N GLN A 388 -6.96 -33.84 16.04
CA GLN A 388 -6.19 -32.66 15.59
C GLN A 388 -6.75 -31.39 16.22
N PRO A 389 -5.93 -30.56 16.89
CA PRO A 389 -6.37 -29.31 17.48
C PRO A 389 -6.66 -28.26 16.40
N GLN A 390 -7.85 -27.67 16.48
CA GLN A 390 -8.28 -26.56 15.62
C GLN A 390 -8.98 -25.49 16.44
N ILE A 391 -9.18 -24.31 15.86
CA ILE A 391 -9.89 -23.21 16.53
C ILE A 391 -11.30 -23.12 15.99
N LEU A 392 -12.28 -23.14 16.91
CA LEU A 392 -13.69 -22.96 16.61
C LEU A 392 -14.08 -21.49 16.77
N GLY A 393 -14.58 -20.89 15.71
CA GLY A 393 -15.21 -19.57 15.72
C GLY A 393 -16.73 -19.70 15.63
N LYS A 394 -17.47 -19.09 16.57
CA LYS A 394 -18.94 -19.01 16.53
C LYS A 394 -19.38 -17.57 16.72
N ALA A 395 -20.23 -17.09 15.83
CA ALA A 395 -20.82 -15.75 15.89
C ALA A 395 -22.27 -15.77 15.44
N ARG A 396 -23.01 -14.75 15.81
CA ARG A 396 -24.36 -14.50 15.33
C ARG A 396 -24.38 -13.22 14.53
N LEU A 397 -24.77 -13.31 13.26
CA LEU A 397 -24.79 -12.22 12.29
C LEU A 397 -26.19 -11.64 12.21
N HIS A 398 -26.28 -10.31 12.26
CA HIS A 398 -27.53 -9.58 12.05
C HIS A 398 -27.50 -8.88 10.69
N TYR A 399 -28.39 -9.29 9.82
CA TYR A 399 -28.61 -8.65 8.51
C TYR A 399 -29.86 -7.79 8.57
N LEU A 400 -29.65 -6.46 8.46
CA LEU A 400 -30.72 -5.48 8.57
C LEU A 400 -30.74 -4.60 7.30
N ASP A 401 -31.87 -4.62 6.60
CA ASP A 401 -32.17 -3.64 5.53
C ASP A 401 -33.62 -3.20 5.63
N ASN A 402 -33.85 -2.00 6.17
CA ASN A 402 -35.18 -1.44 6.38
C ASN A 402 -35.94 -1.17 5.06
N ARG A 403 -35.27 -1.03 3.92
CA ARG A 403 -35.90 -0.75 2.62
C ARG A 403 -36.48 -2.03 2.02
N LEU A 404 -35.79 -3.13 2.23
CA LEU A 404 -36.19 -4.45 1.75
C LEU A 404 -36.95 -5.26 2.80
N GLY A 405 -37.13 -4.71 4.00
CA GLY A 405 -37.80 -5.40 5.12
C GLY A 405 -37.02 -6.60 5.63
N ILE A 406 -35.69 -6.61 5.47
CA ILE A 406 -34.82 -7.69 5.96
C ILE A 406 -34.43 -7.37 7.41
N ASP A 407 -34.76 -8.28 8.31
CA ASP A 407 -34.31 -8.31 9.71
C ASP A 407 -34.07 -9.77 10.10
N GLN A 408 -32.83 -10.23 9.85
CA GLN A 408 -32.52 -11.67 9.97
C GLN A 408 -31.27 -11.88 10.80
N TRP A 409 -31.34 -12.89 11.67
CA TRP A 409 -30.21 -13.37 12.45
C TRP A 409 -29.79 -14.75 11.97
N LEU A 410 -28.50 -14.89 11.59
CA LEU A 410 -27.92 -16.15 11.15
C LEU A 410 -26.72 -16.50 12.03
N ASP A 411 -26.62 -17.77 12.42
CA ASP A 411 -25.46 -18.27 13.12
C ASP A 411 -24.37 -18.66 12.11
N ALA A 412 -23.15 -18.17 12.34
CA ALA A 412 -21.96 -18.51 11.56
C ALA A 412 -21.00 -19.32 12.45
N VAL A 413 -20.59 -20.47 11.95
CA VAL A 413 -19.65 -21.37 12.65
C VAL A 413 -18.54 -21.77 11.70
N TRP A 414 -17.30 -21.58 12.12
CA TRP A 414 -16.10 -21.90 11.36
C TRP A 414 -15.12 -22.69 12.19
N ILE A 415 -14.44 -23.63 11.54
CA ILE A 415 -13.36 -24.42 12.13
C ILE A 415 -12.12 -24.17 11.30
N ALA A 416 -11.06 -23.68 11.91
CA ALA A 416 -9.86 -23.27 11.20
C ALA A 416 -8.58 -23.73 11.91
N PRO A 417 -7.51 -24.02 11.15
CA PRO A 417 -6.21 -24.33 11.71
C PRO A 417 -5.56 -23.09 12.32
N LEU A 418 -4.65 -23.32 13.27
CA LEU A 418 -3.85 -22.27 13.90
C LEU A 418 -2.44 -22.29 13.34
N ASP A 419 -1.98 -21.16 12.83
CA ASP A 419 -0.55 -20.93 12.56
C ASP A 419 0.15 -20.64 13.89
N ALA A 420 0.98 -21.58 14.34
CA ALA A 420 1.69 -21.47 15.61
C ALA A 420 2.82 -20.44 15.58
N GLU A 421 3.44 -20.21 14.42
CA GLU A 421 4.54 -19.27 14.26
C GLU A 421 4.02 -17.82 14.20
N ALA A 422 2.97 -17.59 13.41
CA ALA A 422 2.35 -16.28 13.30
C ALA A 422 1.41 -15.95 14.47
N ASN A 423 1.04 -16.91 15.32
CA ASN A 423 0.02 -16.78 16.37
C ASN A 423 -1.33 -16.29 15.81
N GLU A 424 -1.70 -16.76 14.62
CA GLU A 424 -2.93 -16.38 13.91
C GLU A 424 -3.77 -17.60 13.56
N VAL A 425 -5.11 -17.46 13.61
CA VAL A 425 -6.04 -18.47 13.13
C VAL A 425 -6.26 -18.24 11.63
N LEU A 426 -6.04 -19.28 10.83
CA LEU A 426 -6.15 -19.23 9.37
C LEU A 426 -7.61 -19.40 8.94
N TRP A 427 -8.48 -18.42 9.23
CA TRP A 427 -9.91 -18.49 8.93
C TRP A 427 -10.21 -18.74 7.44
N ARG A 428 -9.35 -18.28 6.52
CA ARG A 428 -9.51 -18.49 5.06
C ARG A 428 -9.27 -19.94 4.64
N GLU A 429 -8.50 -20.69 5.41
CA GLU A 429 -8.27 -22.12 5.22
C GLU A 429 -9.26 -22.96 6.02
N GLY A 430 -10.06 -22.30 6.85
CA GLY A 430 -11.11 -22.92 7.65
C GLY A 430 -12.33 -23.31 6.83
N LEU A 431 -13.15 -24.15 7.43
CA LEU A 431 -14.38 -24.65 6.86
C LEU A 431 -15.58 -24.03 7.59
N ALA A 432 -16.47 -23.41 6.83
CA ALA A 432 -17.78 -23.02 7.34
C ALA A 432 -18.60 -24.26 7.65
N GLN A 433 -19.24 -24.28 8.80
CA GLN A 433 -20.09 -25.39 9.25
C GLN A 433 -21.54 -24.95 9.33
N ASP A 434 -22.45 -25.84 8.98
CA ASP A 434 -23.88 -25.62 9.20
C ASP A 434 -24.17 -25.70 10.72
N ALA A 435 -24.47 -24.53 11.31
CA ALA A 435 -24.73 -24.44 12.75
C ALA A 435 -25.86 -25.35 13.25
N SER A 436 -26.81 -25.71 12.37
CA SER A 436 -27.95 -26.59 12.70
C SER A 436 -27.58 -28.08 12.72
N ARG A 437 -26.50 -28.46 12.03
CA ARG A 437 -26.04 -29.84 11.90
C ARG A 437 -24.79 -30.12 12.73
N LEU A 438 -24.14 -29.11 13.26
CA LEU A 438 -22.90 -29.27 14.01
C LEU A 438 -23.18 -29.84 15.41
N SER A 439 -22.75 -31.08 15.65
CA SER A 439 -22.77 -31.69 16.98
C SER A 439 -21.43 -31.53 17.64
N LEU A 440 -21.39 -30.81 18.77
CA LEU A 440 -20.19 -30.57 19.57
C LEU A 440 -20.33 -31.35 20.91
N SER A 441 -19.42 -32.29 21.16
CA SER A 441 -19.32 -32.98 22.41
C SER A 441 -18.26 -32.35 23.32
N ALA A 442 -18.51 -32.31 24.63
CA ALA A 442 -17.51 -31.92 25.63
C ALA A 442 -16.56 -33.07 26.02
N GLN A 443 -16.86 -34.29 25.56
CA GLN A 443 -16.04 -35.47 25.79
C GLN A 443 -15.59 -36.10 24.48
N PRO A 444 -14.40 -36.72 24.45
CA PRO A 444 -13.93 -37.46 23.27
C PRO A 444 -14.96 -38.54 22.87
N LEU A 445 -15.23 -38.63 21.58
CA LEU A 445 -16.20 -39.58 21.03
C LEU A 445 -15.59 -40.95 20.73
N ALA A 446 -14.25 -41.04 20.67
CA ALA A 446 -13.51 -42.28 20.48
C ALA A 446 -12.19 -42.24 21.26
N GLU A 447 -11.67 -43.43 21.60
CA GLU A 447 -10.34 -43.59 22.21
C GLU A 447 -9.24 -43.47 21.12
N LEU A 448 -8.95 -42.25 20.72
CA LEU A 448 -7.92 -41.90 19.74
C LEU A 448 -6.79 -41.11 20.41
N PRO A 449 -5.56 -41.23 19.94
CA PRO A 449 -4.46 -40.38 20.41
C PRO A 449 -4.72 -38.92 20.09
N PHE A 450 -4.13 -38.02 20.88
CA PHE A 450 -4.23 -36.57 20.70
C PHE A 450 -2.96 -36.00 20.11
N ALA A 451 -3.08 -35.15 19.11
CA ALA A 451 -1.97 -34.31 18.71
C ALA A 451 -1.76 -33.16 19.70
N THR A 452 -0.52 -32.74 19.87
CA THR A 452 -0.16 -31.67 20.82
C THR A 452 -0.68 -30.34 20.34
N PRO A 453 -1.48 -29.58 21.13
CA PRO A 453 -1.90 -28.24 20.76
C PRO A 453 -0.70 -27.29 20.63
N ALA A 454 -0.75 -26.39 19.66
CA ALA A 454 0.26 -25.36 19.50
C ALA A 454 0.32 -24.44 20.73
N GLY A 455 1.52 -24.00 21.11
CA GLY A 455 1.73 -23.16 22.29
C GLY A 455 0.83 -21.91 22.38
N PRO A 456 0.58 -21.18 21.29
CA PRO A 456 -0.38 -20.09 21.28
C PRO A 456 -1.80 -20.47 21.68
N ALA A 457 -2.28 -21.68 21.34
CA ALA A 457 -3.62 -22.16 21.71
C ALA A 457 -3.80 -22.37 23.21
N LEU A 458 -2.71 -22.52 23.95
CA LEU A 458 -2.72 -22.67 25.41
C LEU A 458 -2.73 -21.33 26.17
N ARG A 459 -2.79 -20.20 25.47
CA ARG A 459 -2.80 -18.86 26.08
C ARG A 459 -4.18 -18.21 25.97
N PRO A 460 -4.97 -18.10 27.06
CA PRO A 460 -6.31 -17.51 27.04
C PRO A 460 -6.38 -16.10 26.44
N ALA A 461 -5.33 -15.28 26.62
CA ALA A 461 -5.26 -13.92 26.08
C ALA A 461 -5.34 -13.85 24.55
N ASN A 462 -4.87 -14.87 23.83
CA ASN A 462 -4.88 -14.88 22.38
C ASN A 462 -6.30 -14.98 21.79
N TYR A 463 -7.23 -15.59 22.51
CA TYR A 463 -8.60 -15.78 22.04
C TYR A 463 -9.36 -14.48 21.84
N ALA A 464 -9.05 -13.43 22.61
CA ALA A 464 -9.62 -12.10 22.41
C ALA A 464 -9.13 -11.46 21.09
N HIS A 465 -7.89 -11.70 20.73
CA HIS A 465 -7.34 -11.27 19.43
C HIS A 465 -7.96 -12.06 18.27
N TRP A 466 -8.05 -13.38 18.41
CA TRP A 466 -8.64 -14.26 17.39
C TRP A 466 -10.13 -14.03 17.21
N ALA A 467 -10.87 -13.63 18.25
CA ALA A 467 -12.26 -13.22 18.11
C ALA A 467 -12.42 -11.98 17.23
N LYS A 468 -11.49 -11.01 17.33
CA LYS A 468 -11.47 -9.85 16.43
C LYS A 468 -11.15 -10.24 14.98
N SER A 469 -10.13 -11.08 14.76
CA SER A 469 -9.80 -11.56 13.40
C SER A 469 -10.93 -12.38 12.80
N PHE A 470 -11.67 -13.17 13.61
CA PHE A 470 -12.87 -13.87 13.16
C PHE A 470 -13.99 -12.93 12.74
N THR A 471 -14.23 -11.86 13.52
CA THR A 471 -15.22 -10.84 13.16
C THR A 471 -14.88 -10.21 11.81
N LEU A 472 -13.61 -9.89 11.58
CA LEU A 472 -13.14 -9.35 10.29
C LEU A 472 -13.36 -10.34 9.15
N HIS A 473 -13.02 -11.63 9.37
CA HIS A 473 -13.23 -12.69 8.40
C HIS A 473 -14.70 -12.81 7.99
N LEU A 474 -15.61 -12.81 8.97
CA LEU A 474 -17.06 -12.88 8.69
C LEU A 474 -17.55 -11.68 7.91
N GLN A 475 -17.10 -10.46 8.23
CA GLN A 475 -17.45 -9.25 7.50
C GLN A 475 -16.96 -9.26 6.05
N GLU A 476 -15.82 -9.92 5.79
CA GLU A 476 -15.27 -10.06 4.44
C GLU A 476 -15.97 -11.14 3.60
N HIS A 477 -16.35 -12.26 4.21
CA HIS A 477 -16.72 -13.47 3.48
C HIS A 477 -18.20 -13.84 3.60
N GLU A 478 -18.84 -13.52 4.71
CA GLU A 478 -20.25 -13.84 4.91
C GLU A 478 -21.16 -12.82 4.19
N ARG A 479 -22.05 -13.33 3.36
CA ARG A 479 -23.00 -12.52 2.57
C ARG A 479 -24.41 -13.04 2.77
N TYR A 480 -25.37 -12.15 2.96
CA TYR A 480 -26.77 -12.45 2.85
C TYR A 480 -27.19 -12.32 1.39
N ASN A 481 -27.46 -13.46 0.75
CA ASN A 481 -27.95 -13.51 -0.61
C ASN A 481 -29.47 -13.70 -0.58
N ALA A 482 -30.21 -12.77 -1.21
CA ALA A 482 -31.66 -12.85 -1.29
C ALA A 482 -32.12 -12.50 -2.71
N TRP A 483 -33.18 -13.17 -3.17
CA TRP A 483 -33.91 -12.82 -4.37
C TRP A 483 -34.88 -11.69 -4.07
N PHE A 484 -35.00 -10.73 -4.96
CA PHE A 484 -35.89 -9.59 -4.80
C PHE A 484 -36.81 -9.43 -6.03
N CYS A 485 -38.11 -9.37 -5.80
CA CYS A 485 -39.09 -9.06 -6.83
C CYS A 485 -39.47 -7.56 -6.75
N GLU A 486 -39.06 -6.79 -7.76
CA GLU A 486 -39.28 -5.34 -7.78
C GLU A 486 -40.75 -4.95 -7.87
N LEU A 487 -41.55 -5.73 -8.61
CA LEU A 487 -42.98 -5.46 -8.79
C LEU A 487 -43.80 -5.65 -7.51
N LEU A 488 -43.51 -6.72 -6.77
CA LEU A 488 -44.25 -7.06 -5.53
C LEU A 488 -43.56 -6.57 -4.27
N LYS A 489 -42.36 -5.99 -4.39
CA LYS A 489 -41.53 -5.55 -3.26
C LYS A 489 -41.25 -6.67 -2.24
N LEU A 490 -41.22 -7.91 -2.70
CA LEU A 490 -40.99 -9.10 -1.86
C LEU A 490 -39.54 -9.56 -1.96
N VAL A 491 -39.03 -10.04 -0.83
CA VAL A 491 -37.68 -10.61 -0.69
C VAL A 491 -37.81 -12.10 -0.35
N SER A 492 -36.85 -12.91 -0.83
CA SER A 492 -36.78 -14.32 -0.48
C SER A 492 -36.41 -14.52 1.01
N ALA A 493 -36.81 -15.66 1.57
CA ALA A 493 -36.32 -16.09 2.86
C ALA A 493 -34.83 -16.47 2.78
N PRO A 494 -34.10 -16.49 3.93
CA PRO A 494 -32.70 -16.95 3.97
C PRO A 494 -32.58 -18.38 3.41
N GLY A 495 -31.66 -18.57 2.45
CA GLY A 495 -31.43 -19.88 1.83
C GLY A 495 -32.54 -20.38 0.89
N GLU A 496 -33.58 -19.59 0.64
CA GLU A 496 -34.64 -19.94 -0.31
C GLU A 496 -34.07 -19.98 -1.75
N ALA A 497 -34.23 -21.11 -2.42
CA ALA A 497 -33.80 -21.25 -3.81
C ALA A 497 -34.67 -20.39 -4.75
N GLU A 498 -34.10 -19.92 -5.86
CA GLU A 498 -34.79 -19.07 -6.83
C GLU A 498 -36.11 -19.67 -7.30
N ALA A 499 -36.12 -20.98 -7.57
CA ALA A 499 -37.32 -21.70 -8.00
C ALA A 499 -38.46 -21.69 -6.97
N GLN A 500 -38.11 -21.83 -5.69
CA GLN A 500 -39.06 -21.77 -4.57
C GLN A 500 -39.60 -20.35 -4.42
N PHE A 501 -38.73 -19.35 -4.48
CA PHE A 501 -39.12 -17.95 -4.44
C PHE A 501 -40.09 -17.60 -5.59
N ARG A 502 -39.79 -18.01 -6.81
CA ARG A 502 -40.67 -17.82 -7.96
C ARG A 502 -42.03 -18.52 -7.79
N GLN A 503 -42.08 -19.73 -7.24
CA GLN A 503 -43.32 -20.40 -6.92
C GLN A 503 -44.17 -19.63 -5.88
N ARG A 504 -43.51 -19.10 -4.84
CA ARG A 504 -44.18 -18.28 -3.83
C ARG A 504 -44.75 -16.99 -4.39
N LEU A 505 -44.09 -16.37 -5.39
CA LEU A 505 -44.60 -15.19 -6.08
C LEU A 505 -45.84 -15.48 -6.96
N LEU A 506 -46.07 -16.72 -7.35
CA LEU A 506 -47.24 -17.14 -8.15
C LEU A 506 -48.46 -17.51 -7.30
N GLN A 507 -48.29 -17.65 -5.98
CA GLN A 507 -49.43 -17.89 -5.10
C GLN A 507 -50.21 -16.58 -4.93
N PRO A 508 -51.56 -16.60 -5.11
CA PRO A 508 -52.33 -15.40 -4.88
C PRO A 508 -52.20 -14.95 -3.41
N LEU A 509 -52.01 -13.66 -3.22
CA LEU A 509 -51.96 -13.00 -1.92
C LEU A 509 -53.27 -13.19 -1.16
#